data_a84b550cc87798cd80c4e20b98318c6f
#
_entry.id   a84b550cc87798cd80c4e20b98318c6f
#
_cell.length_a   1.000
_cell.length_b   1.000
_cell.length_c   1.000
_cell.angle_alpha   90.00
_cell.angle_beta   90.00
_cell.angle_gamma   90.00
#
_symmetry.space_group_name_H-M   'P 1'
#
loop_
_entity.id
_entity.type
_entity.pdbx_description
1 polymer ?
#
loop_
_entity_poly.entity_id
_entity_poly.type
_entity_poly.pdbx_seq_one_letter_code
_entity_poly.pdbx_strand_id
1 'polypeptide(L)'
;MIHVAENPMKMTMTRQPLPDPNLAARRLDFAESISSRNASTQLSVRVPDIRCAACSLAIERLLSGMPDVTRVATNLADKRVVVDFTAGDAFDFVGAIEGLGYTVLPDRLNLAQAALQQERKSMLARMGVAGIGMMQVMMFALAGYLTGAGDLEPAYEGLMRWASLAVATPIALYSAMPFHQGALRDVRNRHLGMDIPISLAILAAYGLSLVNTILHADVVYFDSVCMFAFLLLIGRYVELGSRQKYQLSQNLNDHLLPAAVQLLV
;
A
#
# COMPACT_ATOMS: atom_id res chain seq x y z
N MET A 1 23.27 40.79 -27.11
CA MET A 1 21.99 40.26 -27.51
C MET A 1 22.13 38.75 -27.61
N ILE A 2 21.75 38.03 -26.58
CA ILE A 2 21.79 36.56 -26.54
C ILE A 2 20.36 36.09 -26.52
N HIS A 3 19.92 35.49 -27.63
CA HIS A 3 18.63 34.81 -27.73
C HIS A 3 18.71 33.48 -26.93
N VAL A 4 17.96 33.41 -25.83
CA VAL A 4 17.69 32.18 -25.13
C VAL A 4 16.44 31.55 -25.79
N ALA A 5 16.63 30.44 -26.47
CA ALA A 5 15.56 29.63 -27.02
C ALA A 5 14.92 28.80 -25.91
N GLU A 6 13.72 29.17 -25.49
CA GLU A 6 12.84 28.34 -24.70
C GLU A 6 12.33 27.17 -25.57
N ASN A 7 12.71 25.97 -25.20
CA ASN A 7 12.16 24.75 -25.78
C ASN A 7 11.26 24.05 -24.73
N PRO A 8 9.92 24.19 -24.80
CA PRO A 8 9.04 23.43 -23.94
C PRO A 8 8.91 22.00 -24.53
N MET A 9 9.61 21.08 -23.92
CA MET A 9 9.50 19.64 -24.21
C MET A 9 8.08 19.16 -23.86
N LYS A 10 7.16 19.23 -24.84
CA LYS A 10 5.86 18.58 -24.81
C LYS A 10 6.08 17.08 -24.81
N MET A 11 6.08 16.49 -23.62
CA MET A 11 6.06 15.06 -23.43
C MET A 11 4.64 14.53 -23.70
N THR A 12 4.33 14.31 -24.97
CA THR A 12 3.06 13.65 -25.37
C THR A 12 3.19 12.15 -25.07
N MET A 13 2.84 11.76 -23.86
CA MET A 13 2.66 10.34 -23.54
C MET A 13 1.26 9.91 -23.99
N THR A 14 1.13 9.62 -25.27
CA THR A 14 -0.02 8.86 -25.79
C THR A 14 0.28 7.37 -25.59
N ARG A 15 0.10 6.87 -24.38
CA ARG A 15 -0.12 5.43 -24.18
C ARG A 15 -1.60 5.17 -24.38
N GLN A 16 -1.97 4.69 -25.58
CA GLN A 16 -3.26 4.04 -25.76
C GLN A 16 -3.33 2.84 -24.81
N PRO A 17 -4.31 2.78 -23.89
CA PRO A 17 -4.53 1.59 -23.08
C PRO A 17 -4.93 0.45 -24.02
N LEU A 18 -4.35 -0.74 -23.84
CA LEU A 18 -4.81 -1.97 -24.47
C LEU A 18 -6.33 -2.10 -24.25
N PRO A 19 -7.10 -2.49 -25.25
CA PRO A 19 -8.54 -2.71 -25.10
C PRO A 19 -8.76 -3.89 -24.15
N ASP A 20 -9.15 -3.56 -22.92
CA ASP A 20 -9.56 -4.52 -21.90
C ASP A 20 -10.90 -5.11 -22.35
N PRO A 21 -11.03 -6.44 -22.55
CA PRO A 21 -12.29 -7.08 -22.97
C PRO A 21 -13.42 -6.86 -21.96
N ASN A 22 -13.13 -6.43 -20.74
CA ASN A 22 -14.11 -6.10 -19.70
C ASN A 22 -14.39 -4.59 -19.55
N LEU A 23 -13.92 -3.75 -20.48
CA LEU A 23 -14.04 -2.29 -20.35
C LEU A 23 -15.51 -1.83 -20.20
N ALA A 24 -16.43 -2.45 -20.92
CA ALA A 24 -17.86 -2.14 -20.85
C ALA A 24 -18.47 -2.53 -19.48
N ALA A 25 -18.10 -3.68 -18.95
CA ALA A 25 -18.54 -4.12 -17.63
C ALA A 25 -17.97 -3.20 -16.53
N ARG A 26 -16.69 -2.84 -16.62
CA ARG A 26 -16.05 -1.89 -15.69
C ARG A 26 -16.71 -0.51 -15.76
N ARG A 27 -17.07 -0.02 -16.94
CA ARG A 27 -17.80 1.26 -17.09
C ARG A 27 -19.13 1.26 -16.37
N LEU A 28 -19.89 0.15 -16.41
CA LEU A 28 -21.14 0.02 -15.67
C LEU A 28 -20.90 0.02 -14.15
N ASP A 29 -19.81 -0.60 -13.71
CA ASP A 29 -19.45 -0.63 -12.29
C ASP A 29 -19.13 0.76 -11.73
N PHE A 30 -18.49 1.62 -12.50
CA PHE A 30 -18.17 2.99 -12.09
C PHE A 30 -19.32 3.98 -12.31
N ALA A 31 -20.31 3.66 -13.14
CA ALA A 31 -21.46 4.54 -13.39
C ALA A 31 -22.22 4.93 -12.10
N GLU A 32 -22.32 4.02 -11.13
CA GLU A 32 -22.94 4.30 -9.83
C GLU A 32 -22.06 5.15 -8.90
N SER A 33 -20.77 5.29 -9.21
CA SER A 33 -19.83 6.13 -8.45
C SER A 33 -19.82 7.58 -8.93
N ILE A 34 -20.64 7.88 -9.95
CA ILE A 34 -20.77 9.22 -10.54
C ILE A 34 -22.07 9.83 -10.05
N SER A 35 -21.99 11.00 -9.44
CA SER A 35 -23.15 11.81 -9.06
C SER A 35 -23.08 13.17 -9.74
N SER A 36 -24.20 13.60 -10.31
CA SER A 36 -24.32 14.95 -10.90
C SER A 36 -24.97 15.89 -9.88
N ARG A 37 -24.32 17.02 -9.60
CA ARG A 37 -24.81 18.06 -8.69
C ARG A 37 -24.55 19.44 -9.31
N ASN A 38 -25.60 20.22 -9.56
CA ASN A 38 -25.51 21.63 -9.96
C ASN A 38 -24.41 21.96 -10.97
N ALA A 39 -24.49 21.48 -12.22
CA ALA A 39 -23.56 21.74 -13.31
C ALA A 39 -22.13 21.18 -13.15
N SER A 40 -21.81 20.49 -12.07
CA SER A 40 -20.58 19.72 -11.91
C SER A 40 -20.89 18.23 -11.73
N THR A 41 -20.05 17.39 -12.33
CA THR A 41 -20.11 15.94 -12.13
C THR A 41 -19.07 15.55 -11.10
N GLN A 42 -19.46 14.72 -10.14
CA GLN A 42 -18.59 14.23 -9.08
C GLN A 42 -18.34 12.73 -9.27
N LEU A 43 -17.08 12.34 -9.34
CA LEU A 43 -16.64 10.96 -9.31
C LEU A 43 -16.11 10.63 -7.90
N SER A 44 -16.65 9.60 -7.28
CA SER A 44 -16.14 9.07 -6.01
C SER A 44 -15.61 7.66 -6.21
N VAL A 45 -14.31 7.46 -5.94
CA VAL A 45 -13.63 6.17 -6.09
C VAL A 45 -12.84 5.81 -4.83
N ARG A 46 -12.64 4.53 -4.62
CA ARG A 46 -11.78 4.02 -3.55
C ARG A 46 -10.45 3.56 -4.11
N VAL A 47 -9.38 3.97 -3.44
CA VAL A 47 -8.01 3.60 -3.76
C VAL A 47 -7.39 2.93 -2.52
N PRO A 48 -7.54 1.60 -2.36
CA PRO A 48 -7.11 0.88 -1.16
C PRO A 48 -5.63 1.03 -0.85
N ASP A 49 -4.85 1.33 -1.88
CA ASP A 49 -3.39 1.44 -1.81
C ASP A 49 -2.87 2.76 -1.23
N ILE A 50 -3.73 3.75 -0.98
CA ILE A 50 -3.31 4.98 -0.29
C ILE A 50 -2.96 4.64 1.15
N ARG A 51 -1.71 4.93 1.56
CA ARG A 51 -1.17 4.56 2.89
C ARG A 51 -0.61 5.74 3.66
N CYS A 52 -0.24 6.80 2.97
CA CYS A 52 0.39 7.98 3.58
C CYS A 52 0.00 9.26 2.87
N ALA A 53 0.29 10.39 3.50
CA ALA A 53 0.02 11.71 2.94
C ALA A 53 0.73 11.96 1.60
N ALA A 54 1.92 11.37 1.40
CA ALA A 54 2.65 11.49 0.14
C ALA A 54 1.88 10.82 -1.02
N CYS A 55 1.24 9.66 -0.78
CA CYS A 55 0.40 8.98 -1.76
C CYS A 55 -0.81 9.84 -2.14
N SER A 56 -1.49 10.43 -1.14
CA SER A 56 -2.62 11.35 -1.37
C SER A 56 -2.20 12.54 -2.22
N LEU A 57 -1.08 13.17 -1.86
CA LEU A 57 -0.57 14.33 -2.56
C LEU A 57 -0.15 14.01 -4.01
N ALA A 58 0.38 12.82 -4.27
CA ALA A 58 0.73 12.38 -5.61
C ALA A 58 -0.52 12.26 -6.50
N ILE A 59 -1.60 11.67 -5.98
CA ILE A 59 -2.88 11.54 -6.69
C ILE A 59 -3.51 12.93 -6.90
N GLU A 60 -3.53 13.78 -5.87
CA GLU A 60 -4.09 15.13 -5.97
C GLU A 60 -3.35 15.98 -7.02
N ARG A 61 -2.03 15.94 -7.04
CA ARG A 61 -1.23 16.67 -8.04
C ARG A 61 -1.48 16.18 -9.45
N LEU A 62 -1.58 14.85 -9.65
CA LEU A 62 -1.87 14.28 -10.94
C LEU A 62 -3.23 14.77 -11.47
N LEU A 63 -4.28 14.59 -10.65
CA LEU A 63 -5.64 14.89 -11.05
C LEU A 63 -5.90 16.41 -11.17
N SER A 64 -5.31 17.23 -10.29
CA SER A 64 -5.43 18.70 -10.38
C SER A 64 -4.71 19.27 -11.62
N GLY A 65 -3.79 18.53 -12.23
CA GLY A 65 -3.15 18.90 -13.49
C GLY A 65 -3.96 18.51 -14.73
N MET A 66 -5.06 17.80 -14.60
CA MET A 66 -5.91 17.39 -15.71
C MET A 66 -6.90 18.51 -16.09
N PRO A 67 -7.22 18.64 -17.40
CA PRO A 67 -8.20 19.61 -17.83
C PRO A 67 -9.59 19.29 -17.23
N ASP A 68 -10.40 20.34 -17.04
CA ASP A 68 -11.79 20.25 -16.57
C ASP A 68 -11.99 19.78 -15.12
N VAL A 69 -10.94 19.47 -14.36
CA VAL A 69 -11.01 19.18 -12.94
C VAL A 69 -11.09 20.47 -12.15
N THR A 70 -12.18 20.63 -11.38
CA THR A 70 -12.42 21.81 -10.54
C THR A 70 -11.92 21.61 -9.11
N ARG A 71 -12.02 20.39 -8.60
CA ARG A 71 -11.62 20.07 -7.24
C ARG A 71 -11.22 18.60 -7.13
N VAL A 72 -10.17 18.34 -6.36
CA VAL A 72 -9.78 16.99 -5.94
C VAL A 72 -9.70 16.98 -4.42
N ALA A 73 -10.26 15.97 -3.79
CA ALA A 73 -10.15 15.75 -2.36
C ALA A 73 -9.84 14.28 -2.10
N THR A 74 -8.77 14.02 -1.38
CA THR A 74 -8.41 12.67 -0.95
C THR A 74 -8.68 12.53 0.56
N ASN A 75 -9.39 11.46 0.93
CA ASN A 75 -9.58 11.09 2.31
C ASN A 75 -8.72 9.86 2.63
N LEU A 76 -7.69 10.08 3.42
CA LEU A 76 -6.74 9.04 3.79
C LEU A 76 -7.38 7.95 4.68
N ALA A 77 -8.32 8.33 5.55
CA ALA A 77 -8.99 7.42 6.46
C ALA A 77 -9.90 6.44 5.71
N ASP A 78 -10.66 6.94 4.74
CA ASP A 78 -11.59 6.16 3.93
C ASP A 78 -10.95 5.58 2.66
N LYS A 79 -9.71 5.98 2.37
CA LYS A 79 -9.03 5.66 1.11
C LYS A 79 -9.88 6.07 -0.11
N ARG A 80 -10.59 7.18 0.02
CA ARG A 80 -11.51 7.70 -0.98
C ARG A 80 -10.88 8.88 -1.69
N VAL A 81 -11.04 8.91 -3.01
CA VAL A 81 -10.70 10.03 -3.87
C VAL A 81 -11.99 10.56 -4.48
N VAL A 82 -12.23 11.84 -4.31
CA VAL A 82 -13.38 12.56 -4.87
C VAL A 82 -12.85 13.56 -5.86
N VAL A 83 -13.37 13.54 -7.08
CA VAL A 83 -12.99 14.42 -8.17
C VAL A 83 -14.24 15.13 -8.67
N ASP A 84 -14.26 16.45 -8.57
CA ASP A 84 -15.30 17.30 -9.16
C ASP A 84 -14.78 17.81 -10.51
N PHE A 85 -15.55 17.60 -11.57
CA PHE A 85 -15.17 17.99 -12.94
C PHE A 85 -16.36 18.52 -13.72
N THR A 86 -16.08 19.34 -14.72
CA THR A 86 -17.10 20.00 -15.54
C THR A 86 -17.30 19.33 -16.89
N ALA A 87 -16.24 18.71 -17.45
CA ALA A 87 -16.27 17.98 -18.71
C ALA A 87 -15.27 16.82 -18.66
N GLY A 88 -15.41 15.85 -19.56
CA GLY A 88 -14.51 14.69 -19.65
C GLY A 88 -15.16 13.37 -19.25
N ASP A 89 -14.46 12.26 -19.52
CA ASP A 89 -14.90 10.92 -19.11
C ASP A 89 -14.33 10.58 -17.74
N ALA A 90 -15.19 10.18 -16.81
CA ALA A 90 -14.78 9.73 -15.48
C ALA A 90 -13.73 8.60 -15.51
N PHE A 91 -13.71 7.84 -16.61
CA PHE A 91 -12.74 6.77 -16.85
C PHE A 91 -11.30 7.26 -17.06
N ASP A 92 -11.12 8.49 -17.59
CA ASP A 92 -9.79 9.07 -17.78
C ASP A 92 -9.12 9.32 -16.41
N PHE A 93 -9.89 9.74 -15.41
CA PHE A 93 -9.39 9.93 -14.06
C PHE A 93 -9.05 8.59 -13.38
N VAL A 94 -9.87 7.55 -13.59
CA VAL A 94 -9.57 6.19 -13.11
C VAL A 94 -8.29 5.68 -13.75
N GLY A 95 -8.15 5.79 -15.06
CA GLY A 95 -6.96 5.37 -15.81
C GLY A 95 -5.70 6.14 -15.39
N ALA A 96 -5.82 7.43 -15.07
CA ALA A 96 -4.70 8.23 -14.59
C ALA A 96 -4.20 7.74 -13.22
N ILE A 97 -5.09 7.42 -12.28
CA ILE A 97 -4.74 6.87 -10.97
C ILE A 97 -4.12 5.48 -11.11
N GLU A 98 -4.68 4.61 -11.98
CA GLU A 98 -4.12 3.29 -12.28
C GLU A 98 -2.75 3.39 -12.94
N GLY A 99 -2.51 4.41 -13.74
CA GLY A 99 -1.20 4.71 -14.35
C GLY A 99 -0.09 4.99 -13.32
N LEU A 100 -0.43 5.46 -12.12
CA LEU A 100 0.48 5.58 -10.98
C LEU A 100 0.73 4.25 -10.26
N GLY A 101 0.08 3.16 -10.68
CA GLY A 101 0.21 1.83 -10.06
C GLY A 101 -0.70 1.61 -8.85
N TYR A 102 -1.73 2.46 -8.66
CA TYR A 102 -2.75 2.27 -7.64
C TYR A 102 -3.94 1.48 -8.19
N THR A 103 -4.56 0.67 -7.35
CA THR A 103 -5.81 -0.02 -7.69
C THR A 103 -6.97 0.92 -7.43
N VAL A 104 -7.88 1.07 -8.40
CA VAL A 104 -9.10 1.89 -8.26
C VAL A 104 -10.31 1.00 -8.22
N LEU A 105 -11.15 1.21 -7.20
CA LEU A 105 -12.41 0.47 -7.01
C LEU A 105 -13.59 1.45 -7.05
N PRO A 106 -14.73 1.04 -7.64
CA PRO A 106 -15.95 1.83 -7.55
C PRO A 106 -16.40 1.97 -6.10
N ASP A 107 -16.97 3.11 -5.75
CA ASP A 107 -17.44 3.39 -4.38
C ASP A 107 -18.79 2.71 -4.11
N ARG A 108 -18.83 1.40 -4.27
CA ARG A 108 -19.98 0.56 -3.90
C ARG A 108 -19.72 -0.04 -2.52
N LEU A 109 -20.63 0.17 -1.59
CA LEU A 109 -20.53 -0.32 -0.22
C LEU A 109 -20.23 -1.83 -0.14
N ASN A 110 -20.85 -2.64 -0.99
CA ASN A 110 -20.68 -4.09 -0.98
C ASN A 110 -19.31 -4.55 -1.54
N LEU A 111 -18.83 -3.95 -2.64
CA LEU A 111 -17.54 -4.31 -3.24
C LEU A 111 -16.37 -3.82 -2.39
N ALA A 112 -16.49 -2.62 -1.81
CA ALA A 112 -15.50 -2.10 -0.90
C ALA A 112 -15.38 -2.93 0.38
N GLN A 113 -16.49 -3.42 0.93
CA GLN A 113 -16.49 -4.32 2.09
C GLN A 113 -15.83 -5.67 1.75
N ALA A 114 -16.13 -6.24 0.59
CA ALA A 114 -15.51 -7.49 0.14
C ALA A 114 -14.00 -7.34 -0.04
N ALA A 115 -13.53 -6.25 -0.67
CA ALA A 115 -12.12 -5.94 -0.84
C ALA A 115 -11.40 -5.77 0.51
N LEU A 116 -12.02 -5.05 1.46
CA LEU A 116 -11.48 -4.88 2.81
C LEU A 116 -11.40 -6.21 3.58
N GLN A 117 -12.39 -7.08 3.44
CA GLN A 117 -12.36 -8.40 4.05
C GLN A 117 -11.25 -9.27 3.46
N GLN A 118 -11.03 -9.21 2.17
CA GLN A 118 -9.95 -9.95 1.51
C GLN A 118 -8.57 -9.42 1.91
N GLU A 119 -8.40 -8.09 1.98
CA GLU A 119 -7.17 -7.47 2.48
C GLU A 119 -6.88 -7.91 3.92
N ARG A 120 -7.90 -7.91 4.78
CA ARG A 120 -7.78 -8.38 6.17
C ARG A 120 -7.39 -9.85 6.27
N LYS A 121 -8.00 -10.73 5.47
CA LYS A 121 -7.65 -12.16 5.44
C LYS A 121 -6.21 -12.38 5.01
N SER A 122 -5.76 -11.69 3.96
CA SER A 122 -4.37 -11.81 3.49
C SER A 122 -3.38 -11.28 4.53
N MET A 123 -3.70 -10.18 5.23
CA MET A 123 -2.87 -9.66 6.31
C MET A 123 -2.78 -10.63 7.49
N LEU A 124 -3.90 -11.25 7.89
CA LEU A 124 -3.92 -12.25 8.96
C LEU A 124 -3.05 -13.47 8.60
N ALA A 125 -3.14 -13.96 7.35
CA ALA A 125 -2.31 -15.06 6.89
C ALA A 125 -0.81 -14.72 6.95
N ARG A 126 -0.42 -13.53 6.47
CA ARG A 126 0.97 -13.05 6.51
C ARG A 126 1.47 -12.86 7.96
N MET A 127 0.62 -12.31 8.82
CA MET A 127 0.90 -12.14 10.25
C MET A 127 1.04 -13.49 10.95
N GLY A 128 0.20 -14.48 10.59
CA GLY A 128 0.32 -15.84 11.11
C GLY A 128 1.65 -16.50 10.74
N VAL A 129 2.05 -16.41 9.47
CA VAL A 129 3.36 -16.92 9.01
C VAL A 129 4.52 -16.20 9.72
N ALA A 130 4.46 -14.87 9.81
CA ALA A 130 5.49 -14.09 10.49
C ALA A 130 5.56 -14.39 11.99
N GLY A 131 4.41 -14.55 12.68
CA GLY A 131 4.35 -14.83 14.10
C GLY A 131 4.90 -16.23 14.45
N ILE A 132 4.48 -17.26 13.72
CA ILE A 132 4.98 -18.62 13.91
C ILE A 132 6.50 -18.68 13.62
N GLY A 133 6.92 -18.09 12.51
CA GLY A 133 8.34 -18.08 12.16
C GLY A 133 9.19 -17.24 13.12
N MET A 134 8.70 -16.09 13.61
CA MET A 134 9.37 -15.31 14.65
C MET A 134 9.57 -16.12 15.93
N MET A 135 8.53 -16.83 16.39
CA MET A 135 8.61 -17.68 17.57
C MET A 135 9.66 -18.78 17.41
N GLN A 136 9.72 -19.39 16.20
CA GLN A 136 10.69 -20.44 15.91
C GLN A 136 12.13 -19.91 15.88
N VAL A 137 12.37 -18.79 15.18
CA VAL A 137 13.71 -18.16 15.09
C VAL A 137 14.17 -17.68 16.47
N MET A 138 13.25 -17.10 17.27
CA MET A 138 13.57 -16.66 18.61
C MET A 138 13.99 -17.82 19.53
N MET A 139 13.38 -19.01 19.35
CA MET A 139 13.78 -20.20 20.10
C MET A 139 15.21 -20.63 19.75
N PHE A 140 15.61 -20.55 18.47
CA PHE A 140 16.99 -20.84 18.05
C PHE A 140 17.98 -19.79 18.58
N ALA A 141 17.61 -18.50 18.50
CA ALA A 141 18.43 -17.40 19.00
C ALA A 141 18.62 -17.50 20.54
N LEU A 142 17.54 -17.81 21.28
CA LEU A 142 17.59 -17.95 22.73
C LEU A 142 18.55 -19.08 23.17
N ALA A 143 18.56 -20.21 22.44
CA ALA A 143 19.51 -21.28 22.69
C ALA A 143 20.96 -20.78 22.59
N GLY A 144 21.29 -20.00 21.54
CA GLY A 144 22.62 -19.39 21.40
C GLY A 144 22.96 -18.36 22.47
N TYR A 145 21.97 -17.55 22.93
CA TYR A 145 22.20 -16.55 23.97
C TYR A 145 22.40 -17.18 25.37
N LEU A 146 21.74 -18.30 25.67
CA LEU A 146 21.83 -18.95 26.99
C LEU A 146 23.08 -19.81 27.14
N THR A 147 23.60 -20.40 26.09
CA THR A 147 24.78 -21.27 26.12
C THR A 147 26.12 -20.52 26.06
N GLY A 148 26.08 -19.22 25.69
CA GLY A 148 27.29 -18.42 25.55
C GLY A 148 28.04 -18.71 24.24
N ALA A 149 28.83 -17.72 23.78
CA ALA A 149 29.61 -17.87 22.55
C ALA A 149 30.75 -18.88 22.80
N GLY A 150 30.65 -20.06 22.18
CA GLY A 150 31.69 -21.06 22.19
C GLY A 150 31.40 -22.37 22.94
N ASP A 151 30.26 -22.47 23.68
CA ASP A 151 29.89 -23.68 24.40
C ASP A 151 29.08 -24.68 23.55
N LEU A 152 28.59 -24.25 22.38
CA LEU A 152 27.89 -25.11 21.42
C LEU A 152 28.90 -25.74 20.47
N GLU A 153 28.74 -27.04 20.20
CA GLU A 153 29.49 -27.68 19.14
C GLU A 153 29.25 -27.00 17.79
N PRO A 154 30.29 -26.67 16.98
CA PRO A 154 30.14 -25.90 15.74
C PRO A 154 29.12 -26.43 14.74
N ALA A 155 28.87 -27.75 14.77
CA ALA A 155 27.86 -28.40 13.93
C ALA A 155 26.43 -27.96 14.29
N TYR A 156 26.11 -27.82 15.57
CA TYR A 156 24.78 -27.36 16.02
C TYR A 156 24.58 -25.87 15.76
N GLU A 157 25.63 -25.07 15.92
CA GLU A 157 25.56 -23.65 15.62
C GLU A 157 25.29 -23.41 14.14
N GLY A 158 25.98 -24.12 13.26
CA GLY A 158 25.73 -24.10 11.82
C GLY A 158 24.31 -24.54 11.45
N LEU A 159 23.83 -25.64 12.05
CA LEU A 159 22.46 -26.12 11.83
C LEU A 159 21.40 -25.07 12.22
N MET A 160 21.55 -24.45 13.39
CA MET A 160 20.61 -23.42 13.87
C MET A 160 20.59 -22.17 12.99
N ARG A 161 21.76 -21.76 12.44
CA ARG A 161 21.86 -20.66 11.48
C ARG A 161 21.11 -20.96 10.18
N TRP A 162 21.32 -22.14 9.61
CA TRP A 162 20.62 -22.55 8.38
C TRP A 162 19.13 -22.72 8.60
N ALA A 163 18.72 -23.29 9.74
CA ALA A 163 17.32 -23.40 10.12
C ALA A 163 16.66 -22.01 10.29
N SER A 164 17.35 -21.06 10.94
CA SER A 164 16.91 -19.68 11.07
C SER A 164 16.77 -18.98 9.72
N LEU A 165 17.71 -19.17 8.81
CA LEU A 165 17.63 -18.67 7.44
C LEU A 165 16.40 -19.24 6.70
N ALA A 166 16.18 -20.56 6.78
CA ALA A 166 15.05 -21.22 6.12
C ALA A 166 13.69 -20.68 6.60
N VAL A 167 13.57 -20.37 7.90
CA VAL A 167 12.35 -19.80 8.50
C VAL A 167 12.25 -18.29 8.21
N ALA A 168 13.34 -17.54 8.24
CA ALA A 168 13.34 -16.10 7.98
C ALA A 168 13.05 -15.76 6.51
N THR A 169 13.40 -16.63 5.56
CA THR A 169 13.18 -16.41 4.12
C THR A 169 11.71 -16.18 3.76
N PRO A 170 10.74 -17.05 4.13
CA PRO A 170 9.33 -16.78 3.86
C PRO A 170 8.81 -15.53 4.58
N ILE A 171 9.37 -15.17 5.74
CA ILE A 171 8.97 -13.95 6.44
C ILE A 171 9.44 -12.72 5.65
N ALA A 172 10.71 -12.67 5.28
CA ALA A 172 11.29 -11.55 4.55
C ALA A 172 10.68 -11.37 3.16
N LEU A 173 10.39 -12.45 2.42
CA LEU A 173 9.88 -12.37 1.05
C LEU A 173 8.35 -12.35 0.96
N TYR A 174 7.64 -13.21 1.71
CA TYR A 174 6.18 -13.33 1.62
C TYR A 174 5.47 -12.42 2.62
N SER A 175 5.85 -12.47 3.91
CA SER A 175 5.15 -11.68 4.93
C SER A 175 5.43 -10.19 4.77
N ALA A 176 6.66 -9.80 4.43
CA ALA A 176 7.05 -8.42 4.19
C ALA A 176 6.69 -7.90 2.78
N MET A 177 6.11 -8.72 1.90
CA MET A 177 5.73 -8.35 0.52
C MET A 177 4.93 -7.04 0.39
N PRO A 178 3.98 -6.71 1.28
CA PRO A 178 3.25 -5.44 1.20
C PRO A 178 4.15 -4.21 1.32
N PHE A 179 5.25 -4.30 2.07
CA PHE A 179 6.23 -3.22 2.21
C PHE A 179 7.12 -3.11 0.97
N HIS A 180 7.55 -4.26 0.41
CA HIS A 180 8.35 -4.28 -0.82
C HIS A 180 7.58 -3.75 -2.02
N GLN A 181 6.31 -4.13 -2.17
CA GLN A 181 5.44 -3.63 -3.23
C GLN A 181 5.16 -2.13 -3.08
N GLY A 182 4.94 -1.65 -1.85
CA GLY A 182 4.79 -0.24 -1.55
C GLY A 182 6.06 0.55 -1.91
N ALA A 183 7.22 0.09 -1.44
CA ALA A 183 8.49 0.71 -1.72
C ALA A 183 8.80 0.76 -3.23
N LEU A 184 8.57 -0.32 -3.97
CA LEU A 184 8.79 -0.37 -5.42
C LEU A 184 7.89 0.62 -6.16
N ARG A 185 6.62 0.74 -5.74
CA ARG A 185 5.68 1.72 -6.28
C ARG A 185 6.16 3.15 -6.03
N ASP A 186 6.56 3.44 -4.79
CA ASP A 186 6.99 4.77 -4.38
C ASP A 186 8.27 5.20 -5.12
N VAL A 187 9.25 4.30 -5.25
CA VAL A 187 10.46 4.54 -6.04
C VAL A 187 10.13 4.79 -7.51
N ARG A 188 9.24 3.97 -8.10
CA ARG A 188 8.87 4.10 -9.52
C ARG A 188 8.18 5.43 -9.79
N ASN A 189 7.40 5.91 -8.85
CA ASN A 189 6.66 7.18 -8.96
C ASN A 189 7.47 8.39 -8.45
N ARG A 190 8.75 8.19 -8.08
CA ARG A 190 9.68 9.22 -7.60
C ARG A 190 9.14 10.02 -6.41
N HIS A 191 8.40 9.42 -5.52
CA HIS A 191 8.02 10.02 -4.25
C HIS A 191 8.49 9.18 -3.07
N LEU A 192 8.83 9.84 -1.98
CA LEU A 192 9.33 9.19 -0.78
C LEU A 192 8.15 8.80 0.11
N GLY A 193 7.81 7.52 0.09
CA GLY A 193 6.85 6.91 1.01
C GLY A 193 7.55 6.26 2.21
N MET A 194 6.78 5.92 3.23
CA MET A 194 7.29 5.25 4.43
C MET A 194 7.69 3.78 4.18
N ASP A 195 7.21 3.18 3.09
CA ASP A 195 7.50 1.78 2.75
C ASP A 195 8.94 1.60 2.23
N ILE A 196 9.58 2.66 1.69
CA ILE A 196 10.96 2.61 1.17
C ILE A 196 11.98 2.29 2.28
N PRO A 197 12.09 3.09 3.36
CA PRO A 197 13.07 2.81 4.41
C PRO A 197 12.79 1.48 5.12
N ILE A 198 11.53 1.10 5.28
CA ILE A 198 11.13 -0.17 5.88
C ILE A 198 11.60 -1.35 5.03
N SER A 199 11.29 -1.33 3.73
CA SER A 199 11.69 -2.38 2.80
C SER A 199 13.21 -2.49 2.71
N LEU A 200 13.91 -1.36 2.64
CA LEU A 200 15.36 -1.32 2.60
C LEU A 200 15.99 -1.91 3.87
N ALA A 201 15.46 -1.58 5.05
CA ALA A 201 15.95 -2.11 6.32
C ALA A 201 15.78 -3.63 6.41
N ILE A 202 14.60 -4.16 6.01
CA ILE A 202 14.35 -5.61 6.00
C ILE A 202 15.29 -6.32 5.04
N LEU A 203 15.44 -5.82 3.80
CA LEU A 203 16.29 -6.44 2.79
C LEU A 203 17.78 -6.34 3.13
N ALA A 204 18.22 -5.22 3.69
CA ALA A 204 19.61 -5.04 4.12
C ALA A 204 19.96 -5.97 5.28
N ALA A 205 19.13 -6.04 6.33
CA ALA A 205 19.36 -6.90 7.48
C ALA A 205 19.29 -8.38 7.10
N TYR A 206 18.33 -8.78 6.26
CA TYR A 206 18.21 -10.13 5.75
C TYR A 206 19.40 -10.49 4.85
N GLY A 207 19.78 -9.62 3.91
CA GLY A 207 20.89 -9.83 3.00
C GLY A 207 22.23 -9.92 3.73
N LEU A 208 22.47 -9.05 4.72
CA LEU A 208 23.67 -9.12 5.56
C LEU A 208 23.74 -10.45 6.34
N SER A 209 22.62 -10.86 6.95
CA SER A 209 22.54 -12.12 7.68
C SER A 209 22.73 -13.35 6.77
N LEU A 210 22.23 -13.29 5.53
CA LEU A 210 22.45 -14.31 4.51
C LEU A 210 23.94 -14.43 4.16
N VAL A 211 24.61 -13.30 3.88
CA VAL A 211 26.05 -13.28 3.57
C VAL A 211 26.87 -13.80 4.76
N ASN A 212 26.56 -13.37 5.96
CA ASN A 212 27.24 -13.81 7.18
C ASN A 212 27.03 -15.31 7.44
N THR A 213 25.87 -15.86 7.12
CA THR A 213 25.62 -17.31 7.21
C THR A 213 26.49 -18.10 6.24
N ILE A 214 26.62 -17.61 4.99
CA ILE A 214 27.45 -18.27 3.95
C ILE A 214 28.95 -18.17 4.28
N LEU A 215 29.39 -17.02 4.78
CA LEU A 215 30.79 -16.77 5.13
C LEU A 215 31.17 -17.29 6.52
N HIS A 216 30.23 -17.92 7.25
CA HIS A 216 30.41 -18.40 8.63
C HIS A 216 30.87 -17.31 9.59
N ALA A 217 30.44 -16.05 9.37
CA ALA A 217 30.72 -14.93 10.26
C ALA A 217 29.87 -15.01 11.54
N ASP A 218 30.34 -14.37 12.62
CA ASP A 218 29.79 -14.58 13.97
C ASP A 218 28.38 -14.01 14.20
N VAL A 219 27.94 -12.99 13.44
CA VAL A 219 26.72 -12.26 13.73
C VAL A 219 25.68 -12.44 12.65
N VAL A 220 24.49 -12.90 13.04
CA VAL A 220 23.29 -12.99 12.20
C VAL A 220 22.13 -12.27 12.87
N TYR A 221 21.22 -11.66 12.10
CA TYR A 221 20.12 -10.81 12.58
C TYR A 221 18.75 -11.34 12.14
N PHE A 222 18.59 -12.66 11.96
CA PHE A 222 17.32 -13.24 11.50
C PHE A 222 16.19 -13.03 12.51
N ASP A 223 16.48 -13.08 13.80
CA ASP A 223 15.55 -12.80 14.90
C ASP A 223 15.01 -11.37 14.81
N SER A 224 15.91 -10.41 14.63
CA SER A 224 15.56 -8.99 14.50
C SER A 224 14.72 -8.72 13.25
N VAL A 225 15.06 -9.32 12.10
CA VAL A 225 14.29 -9.21 10.86
C VAL A 225 12.88 -9.77 11.05
N CYS A 226 12.74 -10.96 11.65
CA CYS A 226 11.45 -11.60 11.87
C CYS A 226 10.59 -10.79 12.84
N MET A 227 11.16 -10.34 13.96
CA MET A 227 10.48 -9.52 14.95
C MET A 227 10.02 -8.19 14.36
N PHE A 228 10.89 -7.51 13.63
CA PHE A 228 10.58 -6.22 12.99
C PHE A 228 9.46 -6.37 11.97
N ALA A 229 9.54 -7.36 11.07
CA ALA A 229 8.50 -7.64 10.09
C ALA A 229 7.15 -7.97 10.76
N PHE A 230 7.15 -8.77 11.83
CA PHE A 230 5.95 -9.12 12.57
C PHE A 230 5.30 -7.91 13.25
N LEU A 231 6.09 -7.07 13.95
CA LEU A 231 5.58 -5.86 14.59
C LEU A 231 5.00 -4.86 13.59
N LEU A 232 5.64 -4.70 12.44
CA LEU A 232 5.13 -3.84 11.38
C LEU A 232 3.80 -4.37 10.80
N LEU A 233 3.65 -5.70 10.65
CA LEU A 233 2.40 -6.31 10.22
C LEU A 233 1.29 -6.13 11.25
N ILE A 234 1.60 -6.22 12.56
CA ILE A 234 0.64 -5.91 13.63
C ILE A 234 0.18 -4.45 13.52
N GLY A 235 1.11 -3.51 13.40
CA GLY A 235 0.78 -2.09 13.26
C GLY A 235 -0.16 -1.85 12.08
N ARG A 236 0.13 -2.47 10.96
CA ARG A 236 -0.70 -2.38 9.75
C ARG A 236 -2.08 -3.03 9.91
N TYR A 237 -2.16 -4.14 10.61
CA TYR A 237 -3.43 -4.80 10.91
C TYR A 237 -4.32 -3.96 11.85
N VAL A 238 -3.73 -3.35 12.88
CA VAL A 238 -4.44 -2.44 13.79
C VAL A 238 -4.96 -1.21 13.03
N GLU A 239 -4.15 -0.66 12.14
CA GLU A 239 -4.55 0.45 11.27
C GLU A 239 -5.77 0.08 10.40
N LEU A 240 -5.76 -1.11 9.77
CA LEU A 240 -6.92 -1.62 9.02
C LEU A 240 -8.17 -1.75 9.87
N GLY A 241 -8.04 -2.25 11.09
CA GLY A 241 -9.15 -2.40 12.04
C GLY A 241 -9.76 -1.05 12.46
N SER A 242 -8.93 -0.07 12.71
CA SER A 242 -9.36 1.29 13.08
C SER A 242 -10.09 1.98 11.93
N ARG A 243 -9.61 1.83 10.70
CA ARG A 243 -10.26 2.36 9.49
C ARG A 243 -11.64 1.74 9.25
N GLN A 244 -11.80 0.44 9.47
CA GLN A 244 -13.10 -0.23 9.32
C GLN A 244 -14.16 0.31 10.30
N LYS A 245 -13.76 0.52 11.56
CA LYS A 245 -14.67 1.11 12.58
C LYS A 245 -15.10 2.52 12.21
N TYR A 246 -14.18 3.33 11.73
CA TYR A 246 -14.46 4.71 11.33
C TYR A 246 -15.42 4.77 10.13
N GLN A 247 -15.24 3.91 9.13
CA GLN A 247 -16.11 3.83 7.95
C GLN A 247 -17.53 3.40 8.29
N LEU A 248 -17.70 2.45 9.22
CA LEU A 248 -19.02 2.06 9.74
C LEU A 248 -19.72 3.22 10.44
N SER A 249 -18.99 4.00 11.23
CA SER A 249 -19.54 5.17 11.93
C SER A 249 -19.97 6.28 10.97
N GLN A 250 -19.20 6.55 9.92
CA GLN A 250 -19.55 7.56 8.92
C GLN A 250 -20.76 7.14 8.08
N ASN A 251 -20.84 5.89 7.64
CA ASN A 251 -21.99 5.39 6.89
C ASN A 251 -23.28 5.48 7.69
N LEU A 252 -23.24 5.28 9.01
CA LEU A 252 -24.40 5.49 9.89
C LEU A 252 -24.78 6.97 9.98
N ASN A 253 -23.82 7.88 10.04
CA ASN A 253 -24.08 9.31 10.09
C ASN A 253 -24.63 9.85 8.75
N ASP A 254 -24.14 9.37 7.62
CA ASP A 254 -24.63 9.77 6.29
C ASP A 254 -26.10 9.33 6.07
N HIS A 255 -26.52 8.23 6.69
CA HIS A 255 -27.92 7.79 6.66
C HIS A 255 -28.82 8.56 7.64
N LEU A 256 -28.26 9.17 8.69
CA LEU A 256 -29.00 9.92 9.71
C LEU A 256 -29.07 11.42 9.40
N LEU A 257 -28.20 11.95 8.57
CA LEU A 257 -28.22 13.36 8.18
C LEU A 257 -29.06 13.54 6.91
N PRO A 258 -30.03 14.46 6.89
CA PRO A 258 -30.81 14.75 5.69
C PRO A 258 -29.87 15.30 4.60
N ALA A 259 -30.06 14.80 3.37
CA ALA A 259 -29.24 15.13 2.21
C ALA A 259 -29.28 16.62 1.80
N ALA A 260 -30.14 17.42 2.40
CA ALA A 260 -30.22 18.86 2.17
C ALA A 260 -30.73 19.56 3.43
N VAL A 261 -29.98 20.56 3.91
CA VAL A 261 -30.47 21.57 4.84
C VAL A 261 -30.90 22.78 4.01
N GLN A 262 -32.22 23.05 3.95
CA GLN A 262 -32.69 24.33 3.42
C GLN A 262 -32.43 25.41 4.47
N LEU A 263 -31.51 26.32 4.17
CA LEU A 263 -31.41 27.57 4.90
C LEU A 263 -32.63 28.43 4.54
N LEU A 264 -33.54 28.56 5.48
CA LEU A 264 -34.58 29.58 5.43
C LEU A 264 -33.91 30.94 5.71
N VAL A 265 -33.78 31.74 4.66
CA VAL A 265 -33.38 33.16 4.75
C VAL A 265 -34.61 34.01 4.90
#